data_1d31af4041a31a44270edca4874cd5f1
#
_entry.id   1d31af4041a31a44270edca4874cd5f1
#
_cell.length_a   1.000
_cell.length_b   1.000
_cell.length_c   1.000
_cell.angle_alpha   90.00
_cell.angle_beta   90.00
_cell.angle_gamma   90.00
#
_symmetry.space_group_name_H-M   'P 1'
#
loop_
_entity.id
_entity.type
_entity.pdbx_description
1 polymer ?
#
loop_
_entity_poly.entity_id
_entity_poly.type
_entity_poly.pdbx_seq_one_letter_code
_entity_poly.pdbx_strand_id
1 'polypeptide(L)'
;MITVELAARLRAAGLPWSPASGERFVIADRDMDGEVFVLSELTVDVHDAPGGRVLRFNGTTEWALDSVEADAVVWLPHEGQLRTALGAAFRRLEPVGDGWAVVTGGGGAEQRHVDVDTERAYARAVLAQLGHRP
;
A
#
# COMPACT_ATOMS: atom_id res chain seq x y z
N MET A 1 7.74 2.23 -8.36
CA MET A 1 6.50 2.41 -7.53
C MET A 1 5.65 1.16 -7.62
N ILE A 2 4.98 0.82 -6.54
CA ILE A 2 4.06 -0.31 -6.52
C ILE A 2 2.93 -0.12 -7.56
N THR A 3 2.45 -1.20 -8.14
CA THR A 3 1.30 -1.12 -9.05
C THR A 3 0.00 -1.10 -8.26
N VAL A 4 -1.05 -0.53 -8.85
CA VAL A 4 -2.38 -0.51 -8.24
C VAL A 4 -2.87 -1.94 -8.00
N GLU A 5 -2.59 -2.85 -8.93
CA GLU A 5 -2.97 -4.25 -8.81
C GLU A 5 -2.34 -4.91 -7.58
N LEU A 6 -1.03 -4.74 -7.38
CA LEU A 6 -0.36 -5.28 -6.19
C LEU A 6 -0.88 -4.63 -4.91
N ALA A 7 -1.12 -3.32 -4.93
CA ALA A 7 -1.67 -2.61 -3.78
C ALA A 7 -3.06 -3.14 -3.40
N ALA A 8 -3.91 -3.38 -4.40
CA ALA A 8 -5.23 -3.95 -4.17
C ALA A 8 -5.15 -5.35 -3.58
N ARG A 9 -4.20 -6.16 -4.03
CA ARG A 9 -3.98 -7.50 -3.47
C ARG A 9 -3.50 -7.45 -2.03
N LEU A 10 -2.63 -6.50 -1.68
CA LEU A 10 -2.20 -6.28 -0.29
C LEU A 10 -3.38 -5.94 0.60
N ARG A 11 -4.25 -5.06 0.13
CA ARG A 11 -5.45 -4.69 0.85
C ARG A 11 -6.37 -5.90 1.06
N ALA A 12 -6.62 -6.67 0.01
CA ALA A 12 -7.45 -7.87 0.09
C ALA A 12 -6.84 -8.92 1.04
N ALA A 13 -5.52 -8.97 1.13
CA ALA A 13 -4.81 -9.89 2.03
C ALA A 13 -4.79 -9.42 3.49
N GLY A 14 -5.28 -8.21 3.76
CA GLY A 14 -5.44 -7.71 5.11
C GLY A 14 -4.35 -6.77 5.62
N LEU A 15 -3.53 -6.20 4.74
CA LEU A 15 -2.54 -5.21 5.16
C LEU A 15 -3.27 -3.98 5.72
N PRO A 16 -3.08 -3.65 7.01
CA PRO A 16 -3.77 -2.51 7.60
C PRO A 16 -3.21 -1.18 7.11
N TRP A 17 -4.09 -0.20 6.97
CA TRP A 17 -3.71 1.15 6.59
C TRP A 17 -4.38 2.17 7.50
N SER A 18 -3.60 3.12 7.98
CA SER A 18 -4.10 4.31 8.66
C SER A 18 -3.68 5.52 7.83
N PRO A 19 -4.63 6.25 7.24
CA PRO A 19 -4.30 7.40 6.41
C PRO A 19 -3.46 8.43 7.16
N ALA A 20 -2.38 8.86 6.53
CA ALA A 20 -1.48 9.85 7.09
C ALA A 20 -0.95 10.76 5.97
N SER A 21 -0.47 11.94 6.37
CA SER A 21 0.10 12.91 5.44
C SER A 21 1.28 12.30 4.67
N GLY A 22 1.34 12.56 3.37
CA GLY A 22 2.39 12.08 2.50
C GLY A 22 2.13 10.72 1.85
N GLU A 23 1.10 10.02 2.27
CA GLU A 23 0.79 8.72 1.68
C GLU A 23 0.12 8.84 0.32
N ARG A 24 0.40 7.87 -0.54
CA ARG A 24 -0.15 7.82 -1.90
C ARG A 24 -1.34 6.88 -1.95
N PHE A 25 -2.32 7.22 -2.77
CA PHE A 25 -3.48 6.36 -2.96
C PHE A 25 -4.11 6.59 -4.33
N VAL A 26 -4.92 5.64 -4.78
CA VAL A 26 -5.80 5.80 -5.92
C VAL A 26 -7.24 5.56 -5.47
N ILE A 27 -8.18 6.15 -6.20
CA ILE A 27 -9.61 5.93 -5.96
C ILE A 27 -10.12 5.01 -7.05
N ALA A 28 -10.61 3.84 -6.65
CA ALA A 28 -11.18 2.87 -7.57
C ALA A 28 -12.62 3.23 -7.91
N ASP A 29 -13.10 2.71 -9.02
CA ASP A 29 -14.51 2.84 -9.47
C ASP A 29 -14.97 4.29 -9.70
N ARG A 30 -14.04 5.16 -10.10
CA ARG A 30 -14.30 6.55 -10.45
C ARG A 30 -13.64 6.87 -11.79
N ASP A 31 -14.06 7.97 -12.43
CA ASP A 31 -13.43 8.45 -13.66
C ASP A 31 -11.96 8.85 -13.46
N MET A 32 -11.50 8.82 -12.22
CA MET A 32 -10.14 9.14 -11.82
C MET A 32 -9.28 7.90 -11.61
N ASP A 33 -9.71 6.74 -12.10
CA ASP A 33 -8.94 5.50 -11.99
C ASP A 33 -7.57 5.69 -12.63
N GLY A 34 -6.55 5.26 -11.91
CA GLY A 34 -5.17 5.41 -12.35
C GLY A 34 -4.50 6.71 -11.94
N GLU A 35 -5.23 7.70 -11.48
CA GLU A 35 -4.62 8.91 -10.92
C GLU A 35 -4.14 8.63 -9.49
N VAL A 36 -2.90 9.02 -9.22
CA VAL A 36 -2.30 8.88 -7.91
C VAL A 36 -2.45 10.19 -7.15
N PHE A 37 -3.03 10.10 -5.97
CA PHE A 37 -3.19 11.23 -5.07
C PHE A 37 -2.25 11.11 -3.90
N VAL A 38 -1.84 12.23 -3.33
CA VAL A 38 -1.01 12.27 -2.13
C VAL A 38 -1.80 12.97 -1.04
N LEU A 39 -1.85 12.36 0.13
CA LEU A 39 -2.49 12.96 1.29
C LEU A 39 -1.66 14.12 1.80
N SER A 40 -2.31 15.23 2.12
CA SER A 40 -1.66 16.35 2.77
C SER A 40 -2.32 16.64 4.12
N GLU A 41 -1.62 17.35 4.98
CA GLU A 41 -2.11 17.67 6.33
C GLU A 41 -3.44 18.45 6.31
N LEU A 42 -3.69 19.16 5.22
CA LEU A 42 -4.88 20.01 5.11
C LEU A 42 -6.07 19.29 4.50
N THR A 43 -5.90 18.05 4.04
CA THR A 43 -6.89 17.47 3.15
C THR A 43 -7.64 16.26 3.68
N VAL A 44 -7.25 15.67 4.82
CA VAL A 44 -7.89 14.40 5.19
C VAL A 44 -8.32 14.35 6.64
N ASP A 45 -9.64 14.21 6.82
CA ASP A 45 -10.23 13.72 8.06
C ASP A 45 -10.79 12.33 7.79
N VAL A 46 -10.62 11.44 8.74
CA VAL A 46 -11.22 10.11 8.69
C VAL A 46 -12.39 10.08 9.65
N HIS A 47 -13.56 9.78 9.12
CA HIS A 47 -14.78 9.71 9.91
C HIS A 47 -15.39 8.33 9.84
N ASP A 48 -15.91 7.86 10.98
CA ASP A 48 -16.74 6.67 11.02
C ASP A 48 -18.19 7.09 10.70
N ALA A 49 -18.76 6.45 9.70
CA ALA A 49 -20.10 6.73 9.26
C ALA A 49 -20.92 5.43 9.21
N PRO A 50 -22.27 5.53 9.21
CA PRO A 50 -23.11 4.34 9.02
C PRO A 50 -22.80 3.69 7.68
N GLY A 51 -22.14 2.60 7.62
CA GLY A 51 -21.74 1.94 6.39
C GLY A 51 -20.25 1.91 6.17
N GLY A 52 -19.44 2.49 7.08
CA GLY A 52 -18.00 2.37 7.00
C GLY A 52 -17.25 3.66 7.26
N ARG A 53 -15.97 3.61 7.04
CA ARG A 53 -15.09 4.76 7.20
C ARG A 53 -15.15 5.65 5.96
N VAL A 54 -15.13 6.94 6.17
CA VAL A 54 -15.19 7.95 5.11
C VAL A 54 -13.98 8.86 5.22
N LEU A 55 -13.34 9.14 4.11
CA LEU A 55 -12.28 10.13 4.01
C LEU A 55 -12.86 11.43 3.51
N ARG A 56 -12.69 12.51 4.27
CA ARG A 56 -13.07 13.85 3.86
C ARG A 56 -11.84 14.65 3.47
N PHE A 57 -11.96 15.36 2.37
CA PHE A 57 -10.90 16.20 1.85
C PHE A 57 -11.24 17.66 2.16
N ASN A 58 -10.53 18.27 3.10
CA ASN A 58 -10.73 19.64 3.56
C ASN A 58 -9.74 20.57 2.87
N GLY A 59 -9.77 20.64 1.55
CA GLY A 59 -8.89 21.52 0.82
C GLY A 59 -9.61 22.77 0.31
N THR A 60 -8.83 23.79 0.00
CA THR A 60 -9.30 24.98 -0.70
C THR A 60 -9.45 24.73 -2.19
N THR A 61 -9.03 23.59 -2.67
CA THR A 61 -9.16 23.17 -4.06
C THR A 61 -10.55 22.61 -4.31
N GLU A 62 -11.12 22.99 -5.43
CA GLU A 62 -12.36 22.39 -5.89
C GLU A 62 -12.10 20.96 -6.33
N TRP A 63 -12.21 20.05 -5.39
CA TRP A 63 -12.20 18.64 -5.72
C TRP A 63 -13.60 18.24 -6.15
N ALA A 64 -13.68 17.42 -7.16
CA ALA A 64 -14.94 16.82 -7.59
C ALA A 64 -15.54 15.90 -6.51
N LEU A 65 -14.77 15.62 -5.46
CA LEU A 65 -15.17 14.75 -4.37
C LEU A 65 -14.83 15.40 -3.03
N ASP A 66 -15.87 15.70 -2.25
CA ASP A 66 -15.71 16.21 -0.88
C ASP A 66 -15.36 15.09 0.10
N SER A 67 -15.77 13.87 -0.22
CA SER A 67 -15.50 12.70 0.60
C SER A 67 -15.53 11.44 -0.25
N VAL A 68 -14.86 10.40 0.21
CA VAL A 68 -14.83 9.10 -0.44
C VAL A 68 -14.83 8.01 0.62
N GLU A 69 -15.53 6.91 0.34
CA GLU A 69 -15.53 5.77 1.24
C GLU A 69 -14.13 5.14 1.27
N ALA A 70 -13.68 4.74 2.45
CA ALA A 70 -12.33 4.20 2.62
C ALA A 70 -12.10 2.93 1.80
N ASP A 71 -13.13 2.13 1.56
CA ASP A 71 -13.01 0.91 0.75
C ASP A 71 -12.92 1.19 -0.74
N ALA A 72 -13.21 2.41 -1.20
CA ALA A 72 -12.97 2.83 -2.57
C ALA A 72 -11.53 3.34 -2.79
N VAL A 73 -10.77 3.52 -1.70
CA VAL A 73 -9.39 4.02 -1.75
C VAL A 73 -8.42 2.86 -1.69
N VAL A 74 -7.48 2.82 -2.61
CA VAL A 74 -6.42 1.82 -2.62
C VAL A 74 -5.12 2.51 -2.25
N TRP A 75 -4.58 2.16 -1.09
CA TRP A 75 -3.32 2.69 -0.59
C TRP A 75 -2.15 2.14 -1.40
N LEU A 76 -1.23 3.03 -1.76
CA LEU A 76 0.01 2.67 -2.46
C LEU A 76 1.17 2.81 -1.48
N PRO A 77 1.51 1.76 -0.73
CA PRO A 77 2.57 1.87 0.28
C PRO A 77 3.94 2.14 -0.31
N HIS A 78 4.76 2.84 0.46
CA HIS A 78 6.16 3.11 0.13
C HIS A 78 7.04 1.93 0.57
N GLU A 79 8.25 1.87 0.01
CA GLU A 79 9.23 0.84 0.33
C GLU A 79 9.45 0.68 1.84
N GLY A 80 9.66 1.79 2.56
CA GLY A 80 9.89 1.74 4.01
C GLY A 80 8.73 1.16 4.78
N GLN A 81 7.50 1.44 4.34
CA GLN A 81 6.29 0.92 4.99
C GLN A 81 6.16 -0.58 4.75
N LEU A 82 6.47 -1.04 3.54
CA LEU A 82 6.44 -2.46 3.20
C LEU A 82 7.49 -3.22 3.99
N ARG A 83 8.70 -2.66 4.11
CA ARG A 83 9.76 -3.27 4.92
C ARG A 83 9.36 -3.35 6.39
N THR A 84 8.73 -2.31 6.91
CA THR A 84 8.20 -2.32 8.29
C THR A 84 7.15 -3.42 8.47
N ALA A 85 6.30 -3.62 7.46
CA ALA A 85 5.29 -4.68 7.51
C ALA A 85 5.92 -6.07 7.55
N LEU A 86 7.06 -6.28 6.90
CA LEU A 86 7.80 -7.55 6.98
C LEU A 86 8.38 -7.77 8.38
N GLY A 87 8.78 -6.70 9.06
CA GLY A 87 9.33 -6.79 10.40
C GLY A 87 10.56 -7.70 10.49
N ALA A 88 10.53 -8.59 11.46
CA ALA A 88 11.65 -9.52 11.72
C ALA A 88 11.89 -10.53 10.59
N ALA A 89 10.95 -10.73 9.70
CA ALA A 89 11.11 -11.63 8.56
C ALA A 89 12.03 -11.06 7.49
N PHE A 90 12.18 -9.73 7.44
CA PHE A 90 13.07 -9.11 6.46
C PHE A 90 14.53 -9.45 6.77
N ARG A 91 15.27 -9.90 5.74
CA ARG A 91 16.71 -10.19 5.88
C ARG A 91 17.56 -9.18 5.12
N ARG A 92 17.28 -8.99 3.83
CA ARG A 92 18.06 -8.06 3.02
C ARG A 92 17.37 -7.79 1.68
N LEU A 93 17.79 -6.69 1.06
CA LEU A 93 17.49 -6.36 -0.31
C LEU A 93 18.79 -6.53 -1.11
N GLU A 94 18.76 -7.27 -2.21
CA GLU A 94 19.96 -7.49 -3.02
C GLU A 94 19.64 -7.41 -4.50
N PRO A 95 20.61 -6.97 -5.32
CA PRO A 95 20.41 -6.95 -6.76
C PRO A 95 20.42 -8.37 -7.33
N VAL A 96 19.59 -8.61 -8.34
CA VAL A 96 19.51 -9.88 -9.05
C VAL A 96 19.27 -9.57 -10.52
N GLY A 97 20.24 -9.86 -11.38
CA GLY A 97 20.13 -9.52 -12.80
C GLY A 97 19.84 -8.04 -12.98
N ASP A 98 18.77 -7.70 -13.68
CA ASP A 98 18.35 -6.32 -13.91
C ASP A 98 17.37 -5.80 -12.84
N GLY A 99 17.10 -6.60 -11.82
CA GLY A 99 16.12 -6.26 -10.81
C GLY A 99 16.64 -6.42 -9.39
N TRP A 100 15.71 -6.69 -8.49
CA TRP A 100 15.94 -6.71 -7.06
C TRP A 100 15.27 -7.92 -6.43
N ALA A 101 15.90 -8.45 -5.40
CA ALA A 101 15.31 -9.51 -4.58
C ALA A 101 15.17 -9.03 -3.14
N VAL A 102 13.97 -9.14 -2.60
CA VAL A 102 13.73 -9.00 -1.17
C VAL A 102 13.82 -10.40 -0.57
N VAL A 103 14.77 -10.58 0.33
CA VAL A 103 14.99 -11.87 0.96
C VAL A 103 14.36 -11.87 2.34
N THR A 104 13.54 -12.86 2.60
CA THR A 104 12.86 -13.03 3.89
C THR A 104 13.26 -14.37 4.50
N GLY A 105 13.15 -14.47 5.81
CA GLY A 105 13.40 -15.69 6.55
C GLY A 105 12.60 -15.70 7.82
N GLY A 106 12.49 -16.85 8.43
CA GLY A 106 11.76 -17.00 9.68
C GLY A 106 11.33 -18.46 9.83
N GLY A 107 12.03 -19.21 10.64
CA GLY A 107 11.70 -20.59 10.93
C GLY A 107 12.05 -21.59 9.85
N GLY A 108 12.90 -21.26 8.89
CA GLY A 108 13.28 -22.19 7.83
C GLY A 108 14.18 -21.56 6.79
N ALA A 109 14.10 -22.08 5.56
CA ALA A 109 14.88 -21.59 4.43
C ALA A 109 14.46 -20.17 4.06
N GLU A 110 15.43 -19.39 3.58
CA GLU A 110 15.15 -18.06 3.06
C GLU A 110 14.31 -18.14 1.79
N GLN A 111 13.44 -17.15 1.62
CA GLN A 111 12.66 -16.97 0.40
C GLN A 111 13.11 -15.70 -0.29
N ARG A 112 13.05 -15.70 -1.61
CA ARG A 112 13.44 -14.56 -2.43
C ARG A 112 12.25 -14.12 -3.26
N HIS A 113 11.97 -12.82 -3.21
CA HIS A 113 10.86 -12.21 -3.94
C HIS A 113 11.45 -11.18 -4.90
N VAL A 114 11.34 -11.46 -6.19
CA VAL A 114 12.08 -10.74 -7.24
C VAL A 114 11.14 -9.90 -8.08
N ASP A 115 11.57 -8.67 -8.35
CA ASP A 115 10.90 -7.79 -9.32
C ASP A 115 11.96 -6.81 -9.86
N VAL A 116 11.67 -6.19 -10.98
CA VAL A 116 12.55 -5.14 -11.51
C VAL A 116 12.47 -3.85 -10.68
N ASP A 117 11.39 -3.66 -9.94
CA ASP A 117 11.16 -2.52 -9.06
C ASP A 117 11.24 -2.95 -7.60
N THR A 118 11.96 -2.18 -6.78
CA THR A 118 12.15 -2.52 -5.36
C THR A 118 10.84 -2.54 -4.58
N GLU A 119 9.97 -1.55 -4.77
CA GLU A 119 8.69 -1.51 -4.06
C GLU A 119 7.83 -2.72 -4.41
N ARG A 120 7.82 -3.12 -5.67
CA ARG A 120 7.09 -4.32 -6.08
C ARG A 120 7.69 -5.59 -5.49
N ALA A 121 9.01 -5.67 -5.40
CA ALA A 121 9.66 -6.81 -4.74
C ALA A 121 9.25 -6.90 -3.27
N TYR A 122 9.27 -5.79 -2.55
CA TYR A 122 8.76 -5.74 -1.17
C TYR A 122 7.29 -6.12 -1.09
N ALA A 123 6.48 -5.63 -2.00
CA ALA A 123 5.04 -5.94 -2.01
C ALA A 123 4.78 -7.44 -2.18
N ARG A 124 5.54 -8.10 -3.06
CA ARG A 124 5.45 -9.55 -3.25
C ARG A 124 5.82 -10.30 -1.98
N ALA A 125 6.86 -9.84 -1.28
CA ALA A 125 7.28 -10.44 -0.01
C ALA A 125 6.19 -10.29 1.07
N VAL A 126 5.60 -9.12 1.19
CA VAL A 126 4.52 -8.87 2.15
C VAL A 126 3.30 -9.74 1.83
N LEU A 127 2.92 -9.84 0.56
CA LEU A 127 1.81 -10.71 0.14
C LEU A 127 2.06 -12.17 0.53
N ALA A 128 3.28 -12.66 0.31
CA ALA A 128 3.62 -14.03 0.69
C ALA A 128 3.50 -14.23 2.19
N GLN A 129 3.96 -13.27 2.99
CA GLN A 129 3.86 -13.33 4.44
C GLN A 129 2.41 -13.31 4.92
N LEU A 130 1.58 -12.44 4.35
CA LEU A 130 0.16 -12.37 4.71
C LEU A 130 -0.58 -13.65 4.35
N GLY A 131 -0.22 -14.27 3.23
CA GLY A 131 -0.82 -15.54 2.80
C GLY A 131 -0.48 -16.73 3.69
N HIS A 132 0.58 -16.64 4.49
CA HIS A 132 1.01 -17.71 5.40
C HIS A 132 0.55 -17.51 6.84
N ARG A 133 -0.16 -16.44 7.13
CA ARG A 133 -0.71 -16.23 8.47
C ARG A 133 -1.91 -17.14 8.70
N PRO A 134 -1.97 -17.79 9.88
CA PRO A 134 -3.14 -18.60 10.23
C PRO A 134 -4.40 -17.77 10.44
#